data_8599b032173cb49cbef0f9d8c8e52118
#
_entry.id   8599b032173cb49cbef0f9d8c8e52118
#
_cell.length_a   1.000
_cell.length_b   1.000
_cell.length_c   1.000
_cell.angle_alpha   90.00
_cell.angle_beta   90.00
_cell.angle_gamma   90.00
#
_symmetry.space_group_name_H-M   'P 1'
#
loop_
_entity.id
_entity.type
_entity.pdbx_description
1 polymer ?
#
loop_
_entity_poly.entity_id
_entity_poly.type
_entity_poly.pdbx_seq_one_letter_code
_entity_poly.pdbx_strand_id
1 'polypeptide(L)'
;GNGGDGSPSFRREKFIEYGGPDGGDGGKGGSVILKAEQNLNTLIDYRYQQHHKARRGDNGAGQNKTGKGGENLILKVPLGTQVFEEDNKTLIFDFIKIGEEFVAAAGGKGGLGNTRFKSSTNRAPRKFTKGTAGEEFTIWLQLKTIADIGIIGLPNAGKSSLLAAITNANPKIANYQFTTLNPNLGVASYDDKEVTIADIPGLVEGAHKGIGLGTQFLKHIERCKSLLHMIDITNENLKKSYKQIKDELKNYSTKLVKKRELVVLNKTDLIEEGEVEKIVKYFSKNTKSEVIVLSTLDKKSISKIKAKLISYAS
;
A
#
# COMPACT_ATOMS: atom_id res chain seq x y z
N GLY A 1 -6.12 -6.59 22.43
CA GLY A 1 -6.36 -6.20 23.83
C GLY A 1 -6.99 -7.32 24.63
N ASN A 2 -6.70 -7.40 25.89
CA ASN A 2 -7.23 -8.43 26.78
C ASN A 2 -8.70 -8.17 27.10
N GLY A 3 -9.49 -9.23 27.38
CA GLY A 3 -10.83 -9.10 27.92
C GLY A 3 -10.82 -8.59 29.37
N GLY A 4 -11.89 -7.92 29.78
CA GLY A 4 -12.14 -7.55 31.17
C GLY A 4 -12.59 -8.75 31.99
N ASP A 5 -12.36 -8.74 33.28
CA ASP A 5 -12.79 -9.81 34.19
C ASP A 5 -14.27 -9.68 34.52
N GLY A 6 -14.95 -10.81 34.73
CA GLY A 6 -16.30 -10.84 35.32
C GLY A 6 -16.26 -10.40 36.78
N SER A 7 -17.39 -9.96 37.32
CA SER A 7 -17.51 -9.50 38.70
C SER A 7 -18.10 -10.59 39.61
N PRO A 8 -17.57 -10.82 40.83
CA PRO A 8 -18.14 -11.67 41.84
C PRO A 8 -19.09 -10.93 42.79
N SER A 9 -19.70 -9.84 42.35
CA SER A 9 -20.48 -8.93 43.19
C SER A 9 -21.82 -9.56 43.67
N PHE A 10 -22.26 -9.10 44.85
CA PHE A 10 -23.57 -9.44 45.40
C PHE A 10 -24.33 -8.16 45.73
N ARG A 11 -25.62 -8.17 45.49
CA ARG A 11 -26.52 -7.07 45.76
C ARG A 11 -26.52 -6.74 47.26
N ARG A 12 -26.27 -5.51 47.60
CA ARG A 12 -26.31 -4.97 48.97
C ARG A 12 -27.21 -3.73 48.98
N GLU A 13 -28.37 -3.86 49.67
CA GLU A 13 -29.28 -2.73 49.86
C GLU A 13 -29.75 -2.66 51.30
N LYS A 14 -30.21 -1.48 51.71
CA LYS A 14 -30.79 -1.27 53.04
C LYS A 14 -32.03 -2.22 53.18
N PHE A 15 -32.11 -2.97 54.28
CA PHE A 15 -33.14 -3.96 54.57
C PHE A 15 -33.10 -5.25 53.70
N ILE A 16 -32.05 -5.49 52.93
CA ILE A 16 -31.84 -6.79 52.25
C ILE A 16 -30.57 -7.44 52.82
N GLU A 17 -30.78 -8.37 53.72
CA GLU A 17 -29.69 -9.03 54.44
C GLU A 17 -28.90 -10.01 53.53
N TYR A 18 -29.60 -10.71 52.66
CA TYR A 18 -29.06 -11.67 51.72
C TYR A 18 -29.43 -11.32 50.28
N GLY A 19 -28.68 -10.43 49.67
CA GLY A 19 -28.82 -10.14 48.22
C GLY A 19 -28.25 -11.27 47.36
N GLY A 20 -28.87 -11.52 46.21
CA GLY A 20 -28.41 -12.53 45.25
C GLY A 20 -27.13 -12.02 44.48
N PRO A 21 -26.52 -12.92 43.67
CA PRO A 21 -25.43 -12.53 42.81
C PRO A 21 -25.90 -11.48 41.81
N ASP A 22 -25.10 -10.41 41.65
CA ASP A 22 -25.37 -9.26 40.76
C ASP A 22 -24.16 -8.83 39.96
N GLY A 23 -23.11 -9.67 39.92
CA GLY A 23 -21.92 -9.39 39.16
C GLY A 23 -22.15 -9.49 37.66
N GLY A 24 -21.83 -8.42 36.94
CA GLY A 24 -21.88 -8.34 35.48
C GLY A 24 -20.66 -8.97 34.80
N ASP A 25 -20.80 -9.20 33.51
CA ASP A 25 -19.71 -9.76 32.68
C ASP A 25 -18.61 -8.69 32.37
N GLY A 26 -17.39 -9.11 32.11
CA GLY A 26 -16.34 -8.25 31.60
C GLY A 26 -16.55 -7.91 30.12
N GLY A 27 -16.05 -6.76 29.69
CA GLY A 27 -16.06 -6.34 28.30
C GLY A 27 -15.06 -7.11 27.44
N LYS A 28 -15.36 -7.30 26.16
CA LYS A 28 -14.43 -7.86 25.19
C LYS A 28 -13.24 -6.90 24.97
N GLY A 29 -12.02 -7.39 24.81
CA GLY A 29 -10.87 -6.60 24.38
C GLY A 29 -10.99 -6.12 22.93
N GLY A 30 -10.38 -4.97 22.60
CA GLY A 30 -10.30 -4.48 21.24
C GLY A 30 -9.39 -5.35 20.37
N SER A 31 -9.72 -5.45 19.09
CA SER A 31 -8.89 -6.11 18.07
C SER A 31 -7.97 -5.11 17.39
N VAL A 32 -6.87 -5.59 16.79
CA VAL A 32 -6.00 -4.81 15.91
C VAL A 32 -6.40 -5.14 14.47
N ILE A 33 -6.78 -4.11 13.71
CA ILE A 33 -7.30 -4.24 12.35
C ILE A 33 -6.44 -3.42 11.42
N LEU A 34 -5.93 -4.03 10.36
CA LEU A 34 -5.30 -3.33 9.24
C LEU A 34 -6.40 -2.93 8.25
N LYS A 35 -6.32 -1.69 7.72
CA LYS A 35 -7.29 -1.17 6.74
C LYS A 35 -6.59 -0.45 5.61
N ALA A 36 -6.90 -0.82 4.36
CA ALA A 36 -6.35 -0.16 3.19
C ALA A 36 -6.98 1.23 2.98
N GLU A 37 -6.15 2.27 2.87
CA GLU A 37 -6.56 3.64 2.55
C GLU A 37 -5.92 4.16 1.27
N GLN A 38 -6.66 5.00 0.53
CA GLN A 38 -6.24 5.51 -0.78
C GLN A 38 -5.09 6.52 -0.69
N ASN A 39 -5.07 7.33 0.37
CA ASN A 39 -4.16 8.49 0.48
C ASN A 39 -2.83 8.16 1.16
N LEU A 40 -2.50 6.88 1.33
CA LEU A 40 -1.25 6.43 1.91
C LEU A 40 -0.37 5.79 0.84
N ASN A 41 0.89 6.24 0.77
CA ASN A 41 1.88 5.76 -0.21
C ASN A 41 3.11 5.12 0.44
N THR A 42 3.14 5.00 1.78
CA THR A 42 4.31 4.53 2.50
C THR A 42 3.93 3.79 3.77
N LEU A 43 4.78 2.86 4.19
CA LEU A 43 4.70 2.14 5.48
C LEU A 43 5.70 2.69 6.51
N ILE A 44 6.21 3.92 6.31
CA ILE A 44 7.30 4.46 7.12
C ILE A 44 6.96 4.56 8.61
N ASP A 45 5.70 4.84 8.95
CA ASP A 45 5.25 4.99 10.33
C ASP A 45 5.42 3.69 11.13
N TYR A 46 5.20 2.53 10.48
CA TYR A 46 5.36 1.21 11.09
C TYR A 46 6.83 0.83 11.34
N ARG A 47 7.78 1.51 10.69
CA ARG A 47 9.21 1.35 10.95
C ARG A 47 9.62 2.04 12.26
N TYR A 48 9.00 3.16 12.58
CA TYR A 48 9.28 3.91 13.82
C TYR A 48 8.46 3.40 15.00
N GLN A 49 7.19 3.08 14.77
CA GLN A 49 6.31 2.52 15.78
C GLN A 49 5.97 1.07 15.41
N GLN A 50 6.68 0.14 16.03
CA GLN A 50 6.53 -1.31 15.73
C GLN A 50 5.52 -2.00 16.63
N HIS A 51 5.22 -1.44 17.81
CA HIS A 51 4.31 -2.06 18.77
C HIS A 51 2.96 -1.35 18.76
N HIS A 52 1.92 -2.14 18.52
CA HIS A 52 0.55 -1.67 18.46
C HIS A 52 -0.33 -2.51 19.39
N LYS A 53 -1.09 -1.86 20.29
CA LYS A 53 -1.93 -2.54 21.27
C LYS A 53 -3.31 -1.90 21.30
N ALA A 54 -4.35 -2.70 21.04
CA ALA A 54 -5.73 -2.30 21.20
C ALA A 54 -6.11 -2.23 22.69
N ARG A 55 -7.14 -1.46 23.02
CA ARG A 55 -7.60 -1.23 24.38
C ARG A 55 -8.15 -2.51 25.01
N ARG A 56 -7.83 -2.71 26.29
CA ARG A 56 -8.44 -3.78 27.12
C ARG A 56 -9.94 -3.51 27.31
N GLY A 57 -10.75 -4.56 27.42
CA GLY A 57 -12.12 -4.47 27.91
C GLY A 57 -12.18 -4.12 29.41
N ASP A 58 -13.17 -3.37 29.81
CA ASP A 58 -13.37 -3.01 31.19
C ASP A 58 -13.91 -4.21 31.99
N ASN A 59 -13.61 -4.28 33.27
CA ASN A 59 -14.12 -5.33 34.13
C ASN A 59 -15.63 -5.16 34.36
N GLY A 60 -16.34 -6.25 34.56
CA GLY A 60 -17.74 -6.24 35.03
C GLY A 60 -17.85 -5.61 36.42
N ALA A 61 -19.01 -5.06 36.73
CA ALA A 61 -19.29 -4.43 38.01
C ALA A 61 -20.57 -5.00 38.63
N GLY A 62 -20.88 -4.61 39.87
CA GLY A 62 -22.14 -4.93 40.53
C GLY A 62 -23.35 -4.36 39.77
N GLN A 63 -24.55 -4.70 40.24
CA GLN A 63 -25.83 -4.33 39.62
C GLN A 63 -25.97 -4.84 38.16
N ASN A 64 -25.39 -5.99 37.87
CA ASN A 64 -25.34 -6.61 36.53
C ASN A 64 -24.75 -5.73 35.44
N LYS A 65 -23.87 -4.76 35.80
CA LYS A 65 -23.25 -3.88 34.84
C LYS A 65 -22.14 -4.61 34.12
N THR A 66 -22.35 -4.84 32.83
CA THR A 66 -21.31 -5.39 31.93
C THR A 66 -20.23 -4.33 31.65
N GLY A 67 -18.96 -4.72 31.70
CA GLY A 67 -17.85 -3.86 31.36
C GLY A 67 -17.89 -3.41 29.89
N LYS A 68 -17.47 -2.18 29.64
CA LYS A 68 -17.38 -1.63 28.27
C LYS A 68 -16.34 -2.43 27.45
N GLY A 69 -16.66 -2.77 26.19
CA GLY A 69 -15.70 -3.36 25.27
C GLY A 69 -14.54 -2.40 24.97
N GLY A 70 -13.33 -2.93 24.83
CA GLY A 70 -12.18 -2.19 24.36
C GLY A 70 -12.36 -1.74 22.90
N GLU A 71 -11.92 -0.55 22.59
CA GLU A 71 -11.96 -0.02 21.23
C GLU A 71 -10.96 -0.76 20.33
N ASN A 72 -11.36 -1.04 19.09
CA ASN A 72 -10.47 -1.61 18.10
C ASN A 72 -9.42 -0.56 17.71
N LEU A 73 -8.20 -1.04 17.48
CA LEU A 73 -7.13 -0.22 16.91
C LEU A 73 -7.09 -0.46 15.41
N ILE A 74 -7.40 0.59 14.63
CA ILE A 74 -7.33 0.54 13.18
C ILE A 74 -5.96 1.08 12.73
N LEU A 75 -5.19 0.24 12.07
CA LEU A 75 -3.91 0.56 11.48
C LEU A 75 -4.09 0.75 9.97
N LYS A 76 -3.83 1.95 9.50
CA LYS A 76 -4.04 2.34 8.11
C LYS A 76 -2.85 1.95 7.26
N VAL A 77 -3.07 1.21 6.19
CA VAL A 77 -2.02 0.76 5.27
C VAL A 77 -2.30 1.21 3.84
N PRO A 78 -1.27 1.45 3.01
CA PRO A 78 -1.44 1.71 1.59
C PRO A 78 -2.09 0.53 0.85
N LEU A 79 -2.80 0.83 -0.23
CA LEU A 79 -3.24 -0.19 -1.18
C LEU A 79 -2.01 -0.93 -1.76
N GLY A 80 -2.10 -2.25 -1.93
CA GLY A 80 -0.98 -3.10 -2.35
C GLY A 80 -0.03 -3.51 -1.22
N THR A 81 -0.42 -3.27 0.05
CA THR A 81 0.30 -3.81 1.20
C THR A 81 0.03 -5.31 1.31
N GLN A 82 1.08 -6.09 1.45
CA GLN A 82 1.05 -7.52 1.73
C GLN A 82 1.43 -7.75 3.19
N VAL A 83 0.70 -8.64 3.85
CA VAL A 83 0.93 -9.06 5.24
C VAL A 83 1.54 -10.45 5.22
N PHE A 84 2.69 -10.61 5.84
CA PHE A 84 3.38 -11.89 5.97
C PHE A 84 3.48 -12.31 7.44
N GLU A 85 3.61 -13.60 7.68
CA GLU A 85 3.94 -14.15 8.99
C GLU A 85 5.33 -13.69 9.47
N GLU A 86 5.67 -14.06 10.69
CA GLU A 86 6.97 -13.77 11.31
C GLU A 86 8.16 -14.28 10.49
N ASP A 87 7.99 -15.35 9.72
CA ASP A 87 8.99 -15.93 8.81
C ASP A 87 9.30 -15.03 7.59
N ASN A 88 8.51 -13.97 7.38
CA ASN A 88 8.59 -13.06 6.22
C ASN A 88 8.51 -13.75 4.84
N LYS A 89 7.91 -14.93 4.79
CA LYS A 89 7.74 -15.76 3.58
C LYS A 89 6.30 -16.14 3.33
N THR A 90 5.59 -16.53 4.38
CA THR A 90 4.20 -16.98 4.30
C THR A 90 3.28 -15.78 4.19
N LEU A 91 2.64 -15.61 3.02
CA LEU A 91 1.67 -14.54 2.78
C LEU A 91 0.36 -14.86 3.49
N ILE A 92 -0.07 -13.98 4.42
CA ILE A 92 -1.34 -14.08 5.13
C ILE A 92 -2.43 -13.33 4.38
N PHE A 93 -2.15 -12.09 3.93
CA PHE A 93 -3.14 -11.23 3.31
C PHE A 93 -2.50 -10.26 2.30
N ASP A 94 -3.25 -9.89 1.23
CA ASP A 94 -2.84 -8.91 0.21
C ASP A 94 -3.97 -7.89 0.02
N PHE A 95 -3.74 -6.62 0.33
CA PHE A 95 -4.72 -5.55 0.20
C PHE A 95 -4.82 -5.11 -1.26
N ILE A 96 -5.84 -5.60 -1.97
CA ILE A 96 -6.09 -5.32 -3.38
C ILE A 96 -7.21 -4.31 -3.62
N LYS A 97 -8.02 -4.00 -2.60
CA LYS A 97 -9.15 -3.06 -2.69
C LYS A 97 -9.06 -2.01 -1.59
N ILE A 98 -9.46 -0.78 -1.93
CA ILE A 98 -9.58 0.31 -0.96
C ILE A 98 -10.68 0.00 0.03
N GLY A 99 -10.44 0.30 1.33
CA GLY A 99 -11.38 0.04 2.42
C GLY A 99 -11.40 -1.40 2.91
N GLU A 100 -10.62 -2.30 2.31
CA GLU A 100 -10.49 -3.69 2.75
C GLU A 100 -9.86 -3.75 4.14
N GLU A 101 -10.40 -4.62 5.00
CA GLU A 101 -9.99 -4.76 6.39
C GLU A 101 -9.51 -6.19 6.66
N PHE A 102 -8.44 -6.31 7.44
CA PHE A 102 -7.88 -7.57 7.91
C PHE A 102 -7.65 -7.51 9.42
N VAL A 103 -8.21 -8.47 10.16
CA VAL A 103 -8.02 -8.60 11.61
C VAL A 103 -6.66 -9.26 11.87
N ALA A 104 -5.65 -8.45 12.21
CA ALA A 104 -4.31 -8.95 12.47
C ALA A 104 -4.20 -9.68 13.83
N ALA A 105 -4.94 -9.23 14.85
CA ALA A 105 -4.99 -9.89 16.15
C ALA A 105 -6.37 -9.65 16.79
N ALA A 106 -7.04 -10.72 17.20
CA ALA A 106 -8.34 -10.64 17.82
C ALA A 106 -8.23 -10.26 19.32
N GLY A 107 -9.18 -9.46 19.78
CA GLY A 107 -9.31 -9.13 21.20
C GLY A 107 -9.82 -10.31 22.05
N GLY A 108 -9.33 -10.40 23.28
CA GLY A 108 -9.73 -11.41 24.26
C GLY A 108 -11.21 -11.32 24.61
N LYS A 109 -11.83 -12.43 24.95
CA LYS A 109 -13.23 -12.48 25.41
C LYS A 109 -13.31 -11.94 26.82
N GLY A 110 -14.40 -11.22 27.14
CA GLY A 110 -14.72 -10.83 28.50
C GLY A 110 -15.07 -12.03 29.37
N GLY A 111 -14.69 -11.95 30.65
CA GLY A 111 -15.02 -12.96 31.65
C GLY A 111 -16.50 -12.89 32.06
N LEU A 112 -17.04 -13.99 32.51
CA LEU A 112 -18.43 -14.09 32.97
C LEU A 112 -18.55 -13.70 34.44
N GLY A 113 -19.52 -12.86 34.76
CA GLY A 113 -19.87 -12.50 36.13
C GLY A 113 -20.55 -13.65 36.86
N ASN A 114 -20.63 -13.56 38.22
CA ASN A 114 -21.17 -14.61 39.02
C ASN A 114 -22.65 -14.88 38.77
N THR A 115 -23.44 -13.90 38.28
CA THR A 115 -24.84 -14.07 37.91
C THR A 115 -25.04 -15.16 36.87
N ARG A 116 -24.08 -15.38 35.97
CA ARG A 116 -24.14 -16.42 34.92
C ARG A 116 -24.06 -17.85 35.49
N PHE A 117 -23.51 -18.01 36.70
CA PHE A 117 -23.35 -19.30 37.36
C PHE A 117 -24.48 -19.63 38.35
N LYS A 118 -25.53 -18.80 38.43
CA LYS A 118 -26.71 -19.05 39.24
C LYS A 118 -27.49 -20.26 38.70
N SER A 119 -27.79 -21.19 39.59
CA SER A 119 -28.57 -22.39 39.27
C SER A 119 -29.59 -22.71 40.41
N SER A 120 -30.44 -23.71 40.22
CA SER A 120 -31.37 -24.16 41.24
C SER A 120 -30.64 -24.71 42.48
N THR A 121 -29.51 -25.35 42.28
CA THR A 121 -28.69 -25.94 43.35
C THR A 121 -27.67 -24.94 43.94
N ASN A 122 -27.23 -23.95 43.17
CA ASN A 122 -26.33 -22.91 43.65
C ASN A 122 -26.91 -21.51 43.39
N ARG A 123 -27.68 -21.01 44.34
CA ARG A 123 -28.40 -19.74 44.25
C ARG A 123 -27.49 -18.50 44.46
N ALA A 124 -26.35 -18.68 45.13
CA ALA A 124 -25.41 -17.60 45.49
C ALA A 124 -23.96 -17.92 45.07
N PRO A 125 -23.69 -18.14 43.77
CA PRO A 125 -22.35 -18.49 43.31
C PRO A 125 -21.36 -17.34 43.49
N ARG A 126 -20.18 -17.64 44.03
CA ARG A 126 -19.05 -16.73 44.10
C ARG A 126 -18.11 -16.89 42.89
N LYS A 127 -18.38 -17.90 42.03
CA LYS A 127 -17.60 -18.21 40.84
C LYS A 127 -17.83 -17.13 39.80
N PHE A 128 -16.72 -16.66 39.21
CA PHE A 128 -16.68 -15.81 38.05
C PHE A 128 -15.52 -16.27 37.16
N THR A 129 -15.41 -15.78 35.95
CA THR A 129 -14.24 -16.05 35.10
C THR A 129 -13.45 -14.79 34.81
N LYS A 130 -12.17 -14.93 34.68
CA LYS A 130 -11.30 -13.87 34.19
C LYS A 130 -11.49 -13.70 32.69
N GLY A 131 -11.24 -12.50 32.18
CA GLY A 131 -11.15 -12.26 30.75
C GLY A 131 -9.98 -13.04 30.15
N THR A 132 -10.13 -13.45 28.90
CA THR A 132 -9.02 -14.12 28.18
C THR A 132 -8.03 -13.10 27.66
N ALA A 133 -6.77 -13.53 27.51
CA ALA A 133 -5.78 -12.74 26.78
C ALA A 133 -6.23 -12.52 25.32
N GLY A 134 -5.90 -11.37 24.79
CA GLY A 134 -6.01 -11.13 23.35
C GLY A 134 -4.88 -11.84 22.61
N GLU A 135 -5.07 -12.05 21.33
CA GLU A 135 -4.02 -12.58 20.45
C GLU A 135 -2.89 -11.59 20.32
N GLU A 136 -1.68 -12.12 20.12
CA GLU A 136 -0.46 -11.35 19.90
C GLU A 136 0.35 -12.01 18.78
N PHE A 137 0.66 -11.25 17.73
CA PHE A 137 1.39 -11.74 16.57
C PHE A 137 2.45 -10.73 16.14
N THR A 138 3.56 -11.25 15.64
CA THR A 138 4.53 -10.49 14.87
C THR A 138 4.25 -10.72 13.39
N ILE A 139 4.05 -9.63 12.65
CA ILE A 139 3.77 -9.68 11.21
C ILE A 139 4.72 -8.76 10.47
N TRP A 140 5.02 -9.11 9.22
CA TRP A 140 5.73 -8.23 8.30
C TRP A 140 4.78 -7.57 7.33
N LEU A 141 4.94 -6.26 7.15
CA LEU A 141 4.20 -5.49 6.15
C LEU A 141 5.14 -5.14 4.99
N GLN A 142 4.77 -5.55 3.79
CA GLN A 142 5.50 -5.23 2.56
C GLN A 142 4.59 -4.47 1.60
N LEU A 143 5.04 -3.32 1.13
CA LEU A 143 4.29 -2.55 0.12
C LEU A 143 4.64 -3.05 -1.27
N LYS A 144 3.64 -3.55 -2.01
CA LYS A 144 3.80 -4.10 -3.36
C LYS A 144 3.85 -3.00 -4.44
N THR A 145 3.12 -1.91 -4.25
CA THR A 145 3.11 -0.79 -5.19
C THR A 145 4.26 0.16 -4.88
N ILE A 146 5.10 0.46 -5.87
CA ILE A 146 6.21 1.40 -5.74
C ILE A 146 5.78 2.79 -6.19
N ALA A 147 5.04 2.86 -7.32
CA ALA A 147 4.56 4.10 -7.90
C ALA A 147 3.31 3.84 -8.77
N ASP A 148 2.56 4.90 -9.05
CA ASP A 148 1.45 4.82 -10.00
C ASP A 148 1.98 4.65 -11.42
N ILE A 149 3.06 5.37 -11.76
CA ILE A 149 3.66 5.36 -13.10
C ILE A 149 5.15 5.03 -13.00
N GLY A 150 5.59 4.02 -13.73
CA GLY A 150 7.02 3.72 -13.92
C GLY A 150 7.53 4.30 -15.22
N ILE A 151 8.62 5.08 -15.17
CA ILE A 151 9.28 5.59 -16.39
C ILE A 151 10.24 4.53 -16.90
N ILE A 152 10.07 4.15 -18.15
CA ILE A 152 10.96 3.24 -18.87
C ILE A 152 11.51 3.91 -20.12
N GLY A 153 12.65 3.48 -20.59
CA GLY A 153 13.31 4.04 -21.78
C GLY A 153 14.81 3.77 -21.78
N LEU A 154 15.44 3.85 -22.92
CA LEU A 154 16.88 3.69 -23.06
C LEU A 154 17.65 4.76 -22.25
N PRO A 155 18.95 4.54 -21.96
CA PRO A 155 19.81 5.57 -21.40
C PRO A 155 19.72 6.87 -22.23
N ASN A 156 19.83 8.01 -21.58
CA ASN A 156 19.78 9.36 -22.18
C ASN A 156 18.46 9.77 -22.87
N ALA A 157 17.38 8.98 -22.75
CA ALA A 157 16.06 9.36 -23.26
C ALA A 157 15.44 10.57 -22.52
N GLY A 158 16.04 11.02 -21.41
CA GLY A 158 15.60 12.18 -20.63
C GLY A 158 14.68 11.84 -19.45
N LYS A 159 14.68 10.59 -18.98
CA LYS A 159 13.81 10.12 -17.87
C LYS A 159 13.97 10.94 -16.60
N SER A 160 15.18 11.06 -16.11
CA SER A 160 15.47 11.82 -14.87
C SER A 160 15.24 13.31 -15.03
N SER A 161 15.48 13.86 -16.24
CA SER A 161 15.18 15.25 -16.57
C SER A 161 13.67 15.51 -16.54
N LEU A 162 12.86 14.59 -17.09
CA LEU A 162 11.43 14.67 -17.02
C LEU A 162 10.96 14.61 -15.56
N LEU A 163 11.45 13.62 -14.78
CA LEU A 163 11.06 13.49 -13.38
C LEU A 163 11.35 14.78 -12.61
N ALA A 164 12.52 15.38 -12.78
CA ALA A 164 12.87 16.66 -12.16
C ALA A 164 11.96 17.82 -12.61
N ALA A 165 11.56 17.85 -13.88
CA ALA A 165 10.70 18.90 -14.43
C ALA A 165 9.22 18.80 -13.99
N ILE A 166 8.72 17.60 -13.74
CA ILE A 166 7.31 17.39 -13.37
C ILE A 166 7.09 17.37 -11.86
N THR A 167 8.10 17.13 -11.04
CA THR A 167 8.01 17.09 -9.58
C THR A 167 8.05 18.49 -8.97
N ASN A 168 7.23 18.70 -7.95
CA ASN A 168 7.17 19.99 -7.23
C ASN A 168 8.27 20.14 -6.16
N ALA A 169 8.97 19.06 -5.84
CA ALA A 169 10.09 19.00 -4.90
C ALA A 169 11.21 18.15 -5.51
N ASN A 170 12.43 18.28 -5.01
CA ASN A 170 13.53 17.42 -5.45
C ASN A 170 13.14 15.94 -5.33
N PRO A 171 13.33 15.14 -6.39
CA PRO A 171 13.06 13.71 -6.35
C PRO A 171 13.76 13.08 -5.14
N LYS A 172 13.02 12.33 -4.33
CA LYS A 172 13.60 11.64 -3.19
C LYS A 172 14.10 10.27 -3.62
N ILE A 173 15.33 9.97 -3.30
CA ILE A 173 15.87 8.61 -3.43
C ILE A 173 15.18 7.77 -2.36
N ALA A 174 14.38 6.81 -2.77
CA ALA A 174 13.70 5.91 -1.84
C ALA A 174 14.56 4.66 -1.60
N ASN A 175 15.07 4.53 -0.37
CA ASN A 175 15.76 3.33 0.08
C ASN A 175 14.75 2.23 0.43
N TYR A 176 14.40 1.41 -0.53
CA TYR A 176 13.66 0.18 -0.24
C TYR A 176 14.64 -0.92 0.17
N GLN A 177 14.42 -1.57 1.33
CA GLN A 177 15.32 -2.61 1.88
C GLN A 177 15.54 -3.83 0.96
N PHE A 178 14.68 -3.98 -0.06
CA PHE A 178 14.73 -5.05 -1.05
C PHE A 178 15.25 -4.60 -2.42
N THR A 179 15.85 -3.40 -2.51
CA THR A 179 16.34 -2.84 -3.77
C THR A 179 17.84 -2.55 -3.67
N THR A 180 18.64 -3.14 -4.56
CA THR A 180 20.05 -2.79 -4.72
C THR A 180 20.22 -1.51 -5.56
N LEU A 181 19.18 -1.11 -6.30
CA LEU A 181 19.07 0.15 -7.03
C LEU A 181 17.91 0.94 -6.44
N ASN A 182 18.20 2.11 -5.93
CA ASN A 182 17.21 3.01 -5.37
C ASN A 182 16.49 3.76 -6.51
N PRO A 183 15.18 3.54 -6.70
CA PRO A 183 14.43 4.31 -7.67
C PRO A 183 14.33 5.77 -7.21
N ASN A 184 14.43 6.70 -8.15
CA ASN A 184 14.10 8.09 -7.88
C ASN A 184 12.59 8.25 -7.94
N LEU A 185 11.98 8.60 -6.82
CA LEU A 185 10.54 8.86 -6.74
C LEU A 185 10.26 10.36 -6.81
N GLY A 186 9.25 10.70 -7.57
CA GLY A 186 8.72 12.05 -7.64
C GLY A 186 7.21 12.05 -7.53
N VAL A 187 6.65 13.10 -6.94
CA VAL A 187 5.21 13.35 -6.91
C VAL A 187 4.92 14.51 -7.83
N ALA A 188 4.08 14.27 -8.84
CA ALA A 188 3.58 15.33 -9.71
C ALA A 188 2.15 15.64 -9.30
N SER A 189 1.85 16.95 -9.14
CA SER A 189 0.52 17.44 -8.80
C SER A 189 -0.05 18.25 -9.96
N TYR A 190 -1.32 18.05 -10.24
CA TYR A 190 -2.10 18.82 -11.21
C TYR A 190 -3.58 18.77 -10.84
N ASP A 191 -4.23 19.93 -10.71
CA ASP A 191 -5.67 20.06 -10.41
C ASP A 191 -6.09 19.26 -9.16
N ASP A 192 -5.42 19.55 -8.02
CA ASP A 192 -5.61 18.91 -6.70
C ASP A 192 -5.46 17.38 -6.66
N LYS A 193 -4.96 16.80 -7.74
CA LYS A 193 -4.61 15.37 -7.81
C LYS A 193 -3.11 15.17 -7.84
N GLU A 194 -2.68 14.11 -7.19
CA GLU A 194 -1.29 13.73 -7.14
C GLU A 194 -1.07 12.35 -7.79
N VAL A 195 0.07 12.20 -8.42
CA VAL A 195 0.52 10.94 -9.01
C VAL A 195 1.97 10.68 -8.62
N THR A 196 2.24 9.48 -8.13
CA THR A 196 3.60 9.05 -7.81
C THR A 196 4.26 8.43 -9.02
N ILE A 197 5.45 8.93 -9.36
CA ILE A 197 6.20 8.53 -10.53
C ILE A 197 7.55 8.01 -10.09
N ALA A 198 7.95 6.85 -10.62
CA ALA A 198 9.26 6.25 -10.37
C ALA A 198 10.13 6.32 -11.64
N ASP A 199 11.27 6.98 -11.54
CA ASP A 199 12.36 6.79 -12.50
C ASP A 199 13.19 5.60 -12.02
N ILE A 200 13.10 4.51 -12.76
CA ILE A 200 13.74 3.26 -12.39
C ILE A 200 14.97 3.10 -13.28
N PRO A 201 16.19 3.36 -12.77
CA PRO A 201 17.42 3.24 -13.56
C PRO A 201 17.71 1.79 -13.90
N GLY A 202 18.20 1.48 -15.09
CA GLY A 202 18.81 0.19 -15.38
C GLY A 202 18.22 -0.68 -16.49
N LEU A 203 17.40 -0.15 -17.41
CA LEU A 203 17.16 -0.84 -18.69
C LEU A 203 18.42 -0.72 -19.55
N VAL A 204 19.29 -1.72 -19.47
CA VAL A 204 20.47 -1.90 -20.31
C VAL A 204 20.29 -3.20 -21.09
N GLU A 205 20.80 -3.29 -22.31
CA GLU A 205 20.77 -4.52 -23.12
C GLU A 205 21.16 -5.76 -22.29
N GLY A 206 20.29 -6.79 -22.31
CA GLY A 206 20.54 -8.03 -21.61
C GLY A 206 20.06 -8.09 -20.16
N ALA A 207 19.23 -7.17 -19.69
CA ALA A 207 18.65 -7.17 -18.34
C ALA A 207 17.95 -8.49 -17.97
N HIS A 208 17.40 -9.22 -18.95
CA HIS A 208 16.74 -10.52 -18.77
C HIS A 208 17.73 -11.70 -18.59
N LYS A 209 19.01 -11.55 -18.94
CA LYS A 209 20.00 -12.64 -18.89
C LYS A 209 20.60 -12.89 -17.50
N GLY A 210 20.02 -12.33 -16.45
CA GLY A 210 20.33 -12.75 -15.07
C GLY A 210 21.61 -12.18 -14.46
N ILE A 211 22.26 -11.22 -15.10
CA ILE A 211 23.40 -10.53 -14.50
C ILE A 211 22.86 -9.43 -13.56
N GLY A 212 22.39 -9.85 -12.41
CA GLY A 212 22.18 -9.10 -11.17
C GLY A 212 21.23 -7.90 -11.15
N LEU A 213 21.31 -6.98 -12.08
CA LEU A 213 20.62 -5.68 -12.03
C LEU A 213 19.27 -5.65 -12.76
N GLY A 214 19.13 -6.40 -13.85
CA GLY A 214 17.95 -6.35 -14.72
C GLY A 214 16.69 -6.96 -14.14
N THR A 215 16.79 -8.09 -13.43
CA THR A 215 15.63 -8.78 -12.83
C THR A 215 15.03 -8.00 -11.68
N GLN A 216 15.85 -7.30 -10.90
CA GLN A 216 15.37 -6.45 -9.79
C GLN A 216 14.65 -5.20 -10.32
N PHE A 217 15.18 -4.58 -11.37
CA PHE A 217 14.56 -3.50 -12.11
C PHE A 217 13.15 -3.87 -12.59
N LEU A 218 12.99 -5.02 -13.23
CA LEU A 218 11.72 -5.49 -13.76
C LEU A 218 10.69 -5.79 -12.68
N LYS A 219 11.13 -6.22 -11.47
CA LYS A 219 10.26 -6.33 -10.28
C LYS A 219 9.71 -4.97 -9.85
N HIS A 220 10.46 -3.89 -9.99
CA HIS A 220 9.99 -2.54 -9.66
C HIS A 220 8.94 -2.06 -10.66
N ILE A 221 9.16 -2.28 -11.96
CA ILE A 221 8.16 -1.96 -12.99
C ILE A 221 6.86 -2.77 -12.78
N GLU A 222 6.96 -4.01 -12.36
CA GLU A 222 5.78 -4.85 -12.07
C GLU A 222 4.89 -4.24 -10.99
N ARG A 223 5.47 -3.45 -10.09
CA ARG A 223 4.78 -2.77 -8.99
C ARG A 223 4.23 -1.38 -9.33
N CYS A 224 4.38 -0.91 -10.58
CA CYS A 224 3.72 0.30 -11.06
C CYS A 224 2.36 -0.04 -11.69
N LYS A 225 1.38 0.86 -11.60
CA LYS A 225 0.05 0.65 -12.22
C LYS A 225 0.13 0.79 -13.73
N SER A 226 0.83 1.79 -14.23
CA SER A 226 1.00 2.10 -15.65
C SER A 226 2.47 2.41 -15.98
N LEU A 227 2.79 2.45 -17.27
CA LEU A 227 4.13 2.70 -17.76
C LEU A 227 4.16 3.97 -18.63
N LEU A 228 5.21 4.78 -18.44
CA LEU A 228 5.56 5.86 -19.33
C LEU A 228 6.82 5.45 -20.10
N HIS A 229 6.66 5.15 -21.38
CA HIS A 229 7.78 4.76 -22.25
C HIS A 229 8.35 5.98 -22.94
N MET A 230 9.52 6.41 -22.48
CA MET A 230 10.20 7.58 -23.01
C MET A 230 11.17 7.19 -24.10
N ILE A 231 11.06 7.84 -25.26
CA ILE A 231 11.88 7.63 -26.44
C ILE A 231 12.53 8.96 -26.84
N ASP A 232 13.84 8.94 -27.03
CA ASP A 232 14.56 10.06 -27.62
C ASP A 232 14.28 10.11 -29.13
N ILE A 233 13.59 11.18 -29.58
CA ILE A 233 13.17 11.32 -30.98
C ILE A 233 14.37 11.53 -31.94
N THR A 234 15.53 11.94 -31.41
CA THR A 234 16.77 12.14 -32.19
C THR A 234 17.47 10.83 -32.54
N ASN A 235 17.02 9.71 -31.99
CA ASN A 235 17.68 8.43 -32.24
C ASN A 235 17.41 7.94 -33.67
N GLU A 236 18.42 7.63 -34.43
CA GLU A 236 18.34 7.12 -35.82
C GLU A 236 17.48 5.84 -35.94
N ASN A 237 17.40 5.02 -34.89
CA ASN A 237 16.71 3.74 -34.88
C ASN A 237 15.53 3.67 -33.90
N LEU A 238 14.63 4.66 -33.94
CA LEU A 238 13.46 4.76 -33.05
C LEU A 238 12.63 3.47 -32.93
N LYS A 239 12.39 2.81 -34.08
CA LYS A 239 11.62 1.55 -34.13
C LYS A 239 12.32 0.43 -33.39
N LYS A 240 13.64 0.32 -33.55
CA LYS A 240 14.47 -0.69 -32.88
C LYS A 240 14.49 -0.45 -31.38
N SER A 241 14.67 0.81 -30.97
CA SER A 241 14.69 1.22 -29.55
C SER A 241 13.39 0.89 -28.83
N TYR A 242 12.24 1.20 -29.42
CA TYR A 242 10.92 0.85 -28.88
C TYR A 242 10.75 -0.67 -28.75
N LYS A 243 11.05 -1.39 -29.84
CA LYS A 243 10.90 -2.85 -29.89
C LYS A 243 11.80 -3.56 -28.88
N GLN A 244 13.03 -3.11 -28.73
CA GLN A 244 14.00 -3.67 -27.77
C GLN A 244 13.45 -3.65 -26.34
N ILE A 245 12.92 -2.51 -25.88
CA ILE A 245 12.32 -2.41 -24.55
C ILE A 245 11.08 -3.31 -24.41
N LYS A 246 10.21 -3.35 -25.43
CA LYS A 246 9.04 -4.22 -25.42
C LYS A 246 9.41 -5.69 -25.38
N ASP A 247 10.43 -6.11 -26.09
CA ASP A 247 10.92 -7.50 -26.09
C ASP A 247 11.54 -7.87 -24.72
N GLU A 248 12.27 -6.94 -24.07
CA GLU A 248 12.77 -7.16 -22.71
C GLU A 248 11.65 -7.33 -21.69
N LEU A 249 10.64 -6.45 -21.71
CA LEU A 249 9.47 -6.56 -20.84
C LEU A 249 8.74 -7.90 -21.08
N LYS A 250 8.60 -8.32 -22.33
CA LYS A 250 7.95 -9.58 -22.72
C LYS A 250 8.71 -10.79 -22.23
N ASN A 251 10.02 -10.79 -22.36
CA ASN A 251 10.89 -11.88 -21.93
C ASN A 251 10.86 -12.09 -20.41
N TYR A 252 10.63 -11.02 -19.65
CA TYR A 252 10.52 -11.12 -18.20
C TYR A 252 9.12 -11.55 -17.75
N SER A 253 8.06 -10.86 -18.21
CA SER A 253 6.69 -11.17 -17.80
C SER A 253 5.67 -10.66 -18.81
N THR A 254 4.78 -11.56 -19.22
CA THR A 254 3.64 -11.22 -20.08
C THR A 254 2.68 -10.22 -19.43
N LYS A 255 2.67 -10.11 -18.10
CA LYS A 255 1.87 -9.13 -17.34
C LYS A 255 2.36 -7.70 -17.58
N LEU A 256 3.68 -7.50 -17.71
CA LEU A 256 4.26 -6.17 -17.95
C LEU A 256 3.86 -5.60 -19.31
N VAL A 257 3.83 -6.43 -20.33
CA VAL A 257 3.44 -6.00 -21.69
C VAL A 257 1.97 -5.59 -21.77
N LYS A 258 1.12 -6.14 -20.89
CA LYS A 258 -0.32 -5.83 -20.82
C LYS A 258 -0.64 -4.57 -20.02
N LYS A 259 0.33 -4.00 -19.30
CA LYS A 259 0.11 -2.75 -18.57
C LYS A 259 -0.23 -1.61 -19.52
N ARG A 260 -1.06 -0.69 -19.02
CA ARG A 260 -1.38 0.54 -19.74
C ARG A 260 -0.09 1.34 -19.97
N GLU A 261 0.18 1.71 -21.19
CA GLU A 261 1.43 2.37 -21.60
C GLU A 261 1.12 3.72 -22.27
N LEU A 262 1.87 4.74 -21.90
CA LEU A 262 1.93 6.04 -22.56
C LEU A 262 3.30 6.17 -23.24
N VAL A 263 3.32 6.35 -24.55
CA VAL A 263 4.55 6.57 -25.30
C VAL A 263 4.84 8.05 -25.37
N VAL A 264 6.03 8.47 -24.96
CA VAL A 264 6.45 9.86 -24.96
C VAL A 264 7.67 10.01 -25.85
N LEU A 265 7.53 10.78 -26.92
CA LEU A 265 8.62 11.17 -27.82
C LEU A 265 9.24 12.47 -27.28
N ASN A 266 10.43 12.35 -26.69
CA ASN A 266 11.12 13.46 -26.05
C ASN A 266 12.18 14.10 -26.96
N LYS A 267 12.59 15.32 -26.60
CA LYS A 267 13.56 16.16 -27.33
C LYS A 267 13.06 16.65 -28.69
N THR A 268 11.78 16.95 -28.77
CA THR A 268 11.15 17.45 -30.02
C THR A 268 11.65 18.83 -30.43
N ASP A 269 12.31 19.54 -29.53
CA ASP A 269 12.99 20.80 -29.78
C ASP A 269 14.23 20.68 -30.70
N LEU A 270 14.74 19.47 -30.91
CA LEU A 270 15.92 19.20 -31.71
C LEU A 270 15.62 18.75 -33.16
N ILE A 271 14.35 18.63 -33.52
CA ILE A 271 13.90 18.13 -34.84
C ILE A 271 12.82 19.05 -35.42
N GLU A 272 12.74 19.13 -36.74
CA GLU A 272 11.74 19.93 -37.46
C GLU A 272 10.31 19.37 -37.25
N GLU A 273 9.32 20.28 -37.13
CA GLU A 273 7.91 19.90 -36.86
C GLU A 273 7.36 18.89 -37.87
N GLY A 274 7.72 19.02 -39.16
CA GLY A 274 7.28 18.10 -40.21
C GLY A 274 7.78 16.66 -40.04
N GLU A 275 8.96 16.48 -39.46
CA GLU A 275 9.50 15.15 -39.11
C GLU A 275 8.85 14.59 -37.84
N VAL A 276 8.61 15.43 -36.83
CA VAL A 276 7.90 15.05 -35.61
C VAL A 276 6.53 14.48 -35.96
N GLU A 277 5.77 15.13 -36.84
CA GLU A 277 4.46 14.63 -37.27
C GLU A 277 4.52 13.27 -37.94
N LYS A 278 5.50 13.02 -38.81
CA LYS A 278 5.69 11.72 -39.47
C LYS A 278 5.96 10.61 -38.44
N ILE A 279 6.81 10.89 -37.46
CA ILE A 279 7.15 9.95 -36.38
C ILE A 279 5.93 9.67 -35.51
N VAL A 280 5.18 10.70 -35.11
CA VAL A 280 3.94 10.55 -34.32
C VAL A 280 2.93 9.68 -35.07
N LYS A 281 2.67 9.95 -36.36
CA LYS A 281 1.78 9.15 -37.19
C LYS A 281 2.22 7.69 -37.26
N TYR A 282 3.54 7.45 -37.38
CA TYR A 282 4.07 6.09 -37.39
C TYR A 282 3.79 5.36 -36.07
N PHE A 283 4.12 5.96 -34.92
CA PHE A 283 3.91 5.32 -33.62
C PHE A 283 2.41 5.13 -33.30
N SER A 284 1.56 6.13 -33.58
CA SER A 284 0.10 6.04 -33.39
C SER A 284 -0.54 4.91 -34.21
N LYS A 285 0.00 4.63 -35.41
CA LYS A 285 -0.50 3.54 -36.27
C LYS A 285 0.00 2.16 -35.84
N ASN A 286 1.21 2.08 -35.30
CA ASN A 286 1.90 0.81 -35.03
C ASN A 286 1.89 0.40 -33.56
N THR A 287 1.42 1.27 -32.65
CA THR A 287 1.27 0.96 -31.23
C THR A 287 -0.20 1.06 -30.82
N LYS A 288 -0.61 0.27 -29.83
CA LYS A 288 -1.95 0.41 -29.22
C LYS A 288 -1.94 1.47 -28.11
N SER A 289 -0.79 2.09 -27.86
CA SER A 289 -0.55 3.06 -26.80
C SER A 289 -0.80 4.46 -27.32
N GLU A 290 -1.23 5.36 -26.47
CA GLU A 290 -1.31 6.78 -26.80
C GLU A 290 0.10 7.35 -26.93
N VAL A 291 0.29 8.26 -27.89
CA VAL A 291 1.59 8.87 -28.20
C VAL A 291 1.53 10.37 -27.94
N ILE A 292 2.48 10.88 -27.16
CA ILE A 292 2.60 12.31 -26.85
C ILE A 292 4.00 12.77 -27.21
N VAL A 293 4.07 14.00 -27.71
CA VAL A 293 5.34 14.72 -27.95
C VAL A 293 5.71 15.59 -26.76
N LEU A 294 7.00 15.64 -26.42
CA LEU A 294 7.52 16.36 -25.29
C LEU A 294 8.85 17.04 -25.62
N SER A 295 9.00 18.26 -25.14
CA SER A 295 10.30 18.85 -24.84
C SER A 295 10.36 19.12 -23.34
N THR A 296 11.35 18.57 -22.66
CA THR A 296 11.58 18.82 -21.23
C THR A 296 11.99 20.26 -20.93
N LEU A 297 12.34 21.05 -21.96
CA LEU A 297 12.68 22.46 -21.87
C LEU A 297 11.43 23.36 -22.01
N ASP A 298 10.33 22.86 -22.57
CA ASP A 298 9.11 23.63 -22.79
C ASP A 298 8.09 23.44 -21.65
N LYS A 299 7.81 24.52 -20.92
CA LYS A 299 6.84 24.53 -19.82
C LYS A 299 5.41 24.13 -20.22
N LYS A 300 5.00 24.44 -21.46
CA LYS A 300 3.65 24.06 -21.95
C LYS A 300 3.55 22.56 -22.18
N SER A 301 4.59 21.95 -22.73
CA SER A 301 4.69 20.49 -22.88
C SER A 301 4.68 19.78 -21.53
N ILE A 302 5.39 20.32 -20.54
CA ILE A 302 5.42 19.79 -19.16
C ILE A 302 4.03 19.86 -18.52
N SER A 303 3.29 20.95 -18.67
CA SER A 303 1.91 21.05 -18.11
C SER A 303 0.96 20.06 -18.77
N LYS A 304 1.03 19.88 -20.09
CA LYS A 304 0.21 18.90 -20.81
C LYS A 304 0.48 17.47 -20.35
N ILE A 305 1.76 17.11 -20.17
CA ILE A 305 2.09 15.76 -19.71
C ILE A 305 1.65 15.52 -18.27
N LYS A 306 1.76 16.49 -17.35
CA LYS A 306 1.23 16.40 -15.98
C LYS A 306 -0.26 16.04 -15.96
N ALA A 307 -1.09 16.78 -16.70
CA ALA A 307 -2.52 16.50 -16.81
C ALA A 307 -2.79 15.08 -17.31
N LYS A 308 -1.99 14.63 -18.29
CA LYS A 308 -2.15 13.30 -18.88
C LYS A 308 -1.74 12.19 -17.92
N LEU A 309 -0.65 12.34 -17.18
CA LEU A 309 -0.17 11.36 -16.21
C LEU A 309 -1.22 11.07 -15.13
N ILE A 310 -1.92 12.10 -14.66
CA ILE A 310 -3.03 11.93 -13.70
C ILE A 310 -4.14 11.05 -14.27
N SER A 311 -4.52 11.26 -15.54
CA SER A 311 -5.52 10.40 -16.20
C SER A 311 -5.05 8.96 -16.41
N TYR A 312 -3.75 8.70 -16.37
CA TYR A 312 -3.17 7.37 -16.50
C TYR A 312 -2.99 6.66 -15.16
N ALA A 313 -2.93 7.40 -14.06
CA ALA A 313 -2.83 6.87 -12.69
C ALA A 313 -4.19 6.46 -12.11
N SER A 314 -5.24 7.12 -12.59
CA SER A 314 -6.64 6.78 -12.27
C SER A 314 -7.08 5.51 -12.98
#